data_3cfcf84bd0548c92372b81b799a2c607
#
_entry.id   3cfcf84bd0548c92372b81b799a2c607
#
_cell.length_a   1.000
_cell.length_b   1.000
_cell.length_c   1.000
_cell.angle_alpha   90.00
_cell.angle_beta   90.00
_cell.angle_gamma   90.00
#
_symmetry.space_group_name_H-M   'P 1'
#
loop_
_entity.id
_entity.type
_entity.pdbx_description
1 polymer ?
#
loop_
_entity_poly.entity_id
_entity_poly.type
_entity_poly.pdbx_seq_one_letter_code
_entity_poly.pdbx_strand_id
1 'polypeptide(L)' 'SHFEAKILERLATNIGKTVDASELMIAVWQRDEPSNRNSLHGYIHKLRRALRLDPAIAIINQRGFGYMLTLRQ' A
#
# COMPACT_ATOMS: atom_id res chain seq x y z
N SER A 1 -7.14 10.44 2.44
CA SER A 1 -6.09 11.44 2.57
C SER A 1 -5.19 11.43 1.33
N HIS A 2 -4.40 12.47 1.21
CA HIS A 2 -3.47 12.61 0.10
C HIS A 2 -2.44 11.46 0.06
N PHE A 3 -1.94 11.07 1.21
CA PHE A 3 -0.97 9.97 1.30
C PHE A 3 -1.61 8.63 0.95
N GLU A 4 -2.81 8.39 1.44
CA GLU A 4 -3.54 7.17 1.11
C GLU A 4 -3.78 7.08 -0.39
N ALA A 5 -4.15 8.18 -1.03
CA ALA A 5 -4.40 8.22 -2.46
C ALA A 5 -3.13 7.89 -3.26
N LYS A 6 -1.99 8.42 -2.84
CA LYS A 6 -0.71 8.13 -3.51
C LYS A 6 -0.31 6.67 -3.37
N ILE A 7 -0.50 6.10 -2.19
CA ILE A 7 -0.20 4.69 -1.95
C ILE A 7 -1.10 3.82 -2.81
N LEU A 8 -2.40 4.10 -2.79
CA LEU A 8 -3.36 3.32 -3.56
C LEU A 8 -3.07 3.40 -5.06
N GLU A 9 -2.73 4.58 -5.56
CA GLU A 9 -2.39 4.75 -6.97
C GLU A 9 -1.20 3.87 -7.36
N ARG A 10 -0.16 3.85 -6.53
CA ARG A 10 1.02 3.06 -6.81
C ARG A 10 0.71 1.56 -6.80
N LEU A 11 -0.12 1.13 -5.86
CA LEU A 11 -0.53 -0.27 -5.79
C LEU A 11 -1.44 -0.63 -6.97
N ALA A 12 -2.35 0.26 -7.34
CA ALA A 12 -3.32 0.01 -8.41
C ALA A 12 -2.67 -0.06 -9.78
N THR A 13 -1.60 0.70 -10.00
CA THR A 13 -0.86 0.63 -11.27
C THR A 13 0.01 -0.63 -11.36
N ASN A 14 0.09 -1.40 -10.28
CA ASN A 14 0.89 -2.63 -10.20
C ASN A 14 0.06 -3.80 -9.67
N ILE A 15 -1.21 -3.88 -10.06
CA ILE A 15 -2.11 -4.94 -9.58
C ILE A 15 -1.49 -6.31 -9.82
N GLY A 16 -1.51 -7.15 -8.79
CA GLY A 16 -0.97 -8.50 -8.87
C GLY A 16 0.56 -8.57 -8.70
N LYS A 17 1.19 -7.42 -8.47
CA LYS A 17 2.64 -7.37 -8.28
C LYS A 17 2.95 -6.76 -6.93
N THR A 18 3.97 -7.28 -6.26
CA THR A 18 4.43 -6.73 -5.00
C THR A 18 5.16 -5.41 -5.25
N VAL A 19 4.73 -4.36 -4.55
CA VAL A 19 5.42 -3.09 -4.56
C VAL A 19 6.25 -3.00 -3.28
N ASP A 20 7.54 -2.78 -3.43
CA ASP A 20 8.48 -2.70 -2.33
C ASP A 20 8.07 -1.57 -1.38
N ALA A 21 8.17 -1.81 -0.07
CA ALA A 21 7.85 -0.80 0.93
C ALA A 21 8.70 0.47 0.74
N SER A 22 9.98 0.31 0.38
CA SER A 22 10.84 1.45 0.11
C SER A 22 10.33 2.27 -1.07
N GLU A 23 9.85 1.60 -2.12
CA GLU A 23 9.28 2.29 -3.27
C GLU A 23 8.04 3.10 -2.87
N LEU A 24 7.18 2.52 -2.03
CA LEU A 24 6.00 3.23 -1.55
C LEU A 24 6.38 4.44 -0.70
N MET A 25 7.37 4.29 0.17
CA MET A 25 7.83 5.39 1.00
C MET A 25 8.43 6.53 0.17
N ILE A 26 9.22 6.18 -0.83
CA ILE A 26 9.82 7.17 -1.72
C ILE A 26 8.72 7.90 -2.51
N ALA A 27 7.72 7.17 -2.99
CA ALA A 27 6.63 7.76 -3.76
C ALA A 27 5.81 8.76 -2.92
N VAL A 28 5.67 8.51 -1.62
CA VAL A 28 4.84 9.33 -0.74
C VAL A 28 5.63 10.43 -0.06
N TRP A 29 6.78 10.08 0.53
CA TRP A 29 7.59 11.02 1.32
C TRP A 29 8.87 11.45 0.66
N GLN A 30 9.17 10.91 -0.53
CA GLN A 30 10.37 11.21 -1.31
C GLN A 30 11.67 10.75 -0.62
N ARG A 31 11.53 9.87 0.38
CA ARG A 31 12.67 9.28 1.09
C ARG A 31 12.28 7.99 1.78
N ASP A 32 13.25 7.09 1.90
CA ASP A 32 13.08 5.82 2.61
C ASP A 32 13.70 5.98 4.00
N GLU A 33 12.88 6.28 5.00
CA GLU A 33 13.31 6.44 6.38
C GLU A 33 12.56 5.48 7.29
N PRO A 34 13.23 4.90 8.30
CA PRO A 34 12.56 3.96 9.22
C PRO A 34 11.33 4.55 9.89
N SER A 35 11.34 5.85 10.22
CA SER A 35 10.18 6.51 10.84
C SER A 35 8.95 6.49 9.95
N ASN A 36 9.14 6.46 8.62
CA ASN A 36 8.02 6.42 7.68
C ASN A 36 7.39 5.05 7.55
N ARG A 37 8.06 3.98 7.99
CA ARG A 37 7.51 2.63 7.92
C ARG A 37 6.26 2.49 8.78
N ASN A 38 6.28 3.05 9.98
CA ASN A 38 5.11 3.02 10.86
C ASN A 38 3.95 3.80 10.24
N SER A 39 4.23 4.94 9.64
CA SER A 39 3.21 5.73 8.94
C SER A 39 2.65 4.96 7.76
N LEU A 40 3.51 4.28 7.00
CA LEU A 40 3.08 3.46 5.87
C LEU A 40 2.12 2.36 6.34
N HIS A 41 2.47 1.63 7.41
CA HIS A 41 1.59 0.61 7.97
C HIS A 41 0.23 1.19 8.37
N GLY A 42 0.24 2.37 8.97
CA GLY A 42 -0.99 3.04 9.37
C GLY A 42 -1.88 3.38 8.17
N TYR A 43 -1.30 3.89 7.10
CA TYR A 43 -2.05 4.22 5.89
C TYR A 43 -2.56 2.97 5.18
N ILE A 44 -1.76 1.90 5.14
CA ILE A 44 -2.22 0.63 4.58
C ILE A 44 -3.43 0.11 5.38
N HIS A 45 -3.38 0.21 6.70
CA HIS A 45 -4.50 -0.20 7.55
C HIS A 45 -5.76 0.60 7.21
N LYS A 46 -5.63 1.91 7.05
CA LYS A 46 -6.76 2.77 6.70
C LYS A 46 -7.32 2.42 5.32
N LEU A 47 -6.44 2.14 4.36
CA LEU A 47 -6.88 1.72 3.03
C LEU A 47 -7.64 0.40 3.08
N ARG A 48 -7.16 -0.58 3.86
CA ARG A 48 -7.88 -1.84 4.02
C ARG A 48 -9.27 -1.63 4.60
N ARG A 49 -9.40 -0.73 5.56
CA ARG A 49 -10.71 -0.42 6.14
C ARG A 49 -11.63 0.23 5.12
N ALA A 50 -11.11 1.12 4.31
CA ALA A 50 -11.90 1.78 3.26
C ALA A 50 -12.35 0.79 2.20
N LEU A 51 -11.51 -0.20 1.86
CA LEU A 51 -11.78 -1.17 0.80
C LEU A 51 -12.53 -2.42 1.28
N ARG A 52 -12.75 -2.56 2.58
CA ARG A 52 -13.35 -3.79 3.13
C ARG A 52 -14.75 -4.08 2.62
N LEU A 53 -15.46 -3.06 2.13
CA LEU A 53 -16.81 -3.23 1.60
C LEU A 53 -16.80 -3.81 0.18
N ASP A 54 -15.63 -3.89 -0.43
CA ASP A 54 -15.48 -4.50 -1.74
C ASP A 54 -14.65 -5.77 -1.60
N PRO A 55 -15.30 -6.94 -1.49
CA PRO A 55 -14.57 -8.19 -1.27
C PRO A 55 -13.73 -8.61 -2.46
N ALA A 56 -13.90 -7.99 -3.63
CA ALA A 56 -13.10 -8.31 -4.81
C ALA A 56 -11.69 -7.77 -4.72
N ILE A 57 -11.43 -6.82 -3.81
CA ILE A 57 -10.13 -6.15 -3.71
C ILE A 57 -9.48 -6.48 -2.37
N ALA A 58 -8.19 -6.76 -2.40
CA ALA A 58 -7.43 -6.98 -1.16
C ALA A 58 -6.04 -6.40 -1.28
N ILE A 59 -5.53 -5.87 -0.16
CA ILE A 59 -4.13 -5.46 -0.05
C ILE A 59 -3.43 -6.50 0.81
N ILE A 60 -2.45 -7.18 0.22
CA ILE A 60 -1.73 -8.26 0.86
C ILE A 60 -0.37 -7.74 1.31
N ASN A 61 -0.01 -8.04 2.55
CA ASN A 61 1.30 -7.75 3.08
C ASN A 61 2.25 -8.87 2.67
N GLN A 62 3.22 -8.55 1.82
CA GLN A 62 4.29 -9.47 1.44
C GLN A 62 5.42 -9.26 2.45
N ARG A 63 5.41 -10.08 3.47
CA ARG A 63 6.29 -9.92 4.62
C ARG A 63 7.75 -9.83 4.21
N GLY A 64 8.42 -8.77 4.67
CA GLY A 64 9.82 -8.53 4.35
C GLY A 64 10.06 -7.78 3.05
N PHE A 65 9.01 -7.55 2.25
CA PHE A 65 9.15 -6.87 0.95
C PHE A 65 8.27 -5.65 0.83
N GLY A 66 6.96 -5.81 0.90
CA GLY A 66 6.06 -4.70 0.69
C GLY A 66 4.62 -5.14 0.63
N TYR A 67 3.87 -4.54 -0.29
CA TYR A 67 2.43 -4.75 -0.36
C TYR A 67 1.99 -5.01 -1.79
N MET A 68 0.87 -5.70 -1.95
CA MET A 68 0.32 -6.01 -3.26
C MET A 68 -1.20 -5.81 -3.23
N LEU A 69 -1.70 -5.04 -4.20
CA LEU A 69 -3.13 -4.95 -4.43
C LEU A 69 -3.51 -6.09 -5.38
N THR A 70 -4.50 -6.87 -5.00
CA THR A 70 -4.93 -7.99 -5.83
C THR A 70 -6.44 -7.99 -5.95
N LEU A 71 -6.92 -8.57 -7.07
CA LEU A 71 -8.34 -8.76 -7.30
C LEU A 71 -8.66 -10.21 -7.00
N ARG A 72 -9.66 -10.41 -6.13
CA ARG A 72 -10.15 -11.76 -5.82
C ARG A 72 -11.16 -12.16 -6.88
N GLN A 73 -11.09 -13.42 -7.28
CA GLN A 73 -12.01 -13.94 -8.28
C GLN A 73 -12.95 -14.97 -7.68
#